data_c652d9210a8313c55c0c9b73aaa8b6f4
#
_entry.id   c652d9210a8313c55c0c9b73aaa8b6f4
#
_cell.length_a   1.000
_cell.length_b   1.000
_cell.length_c   1.000
_cell.angle_alpha   90.00
_cell.angle_beta   90.00
_cell.angle_gamma   90.00
#
_symmetry.space_group_name_H-M   'P 1'
#
loop_
_entity.id
_entity.type
_entity.pdbx_description
1 polymer ?
#
loop_
_entity_poly.entity_id
_entity_poly.type
_entity_poly.pdbx_seq_one_letter_code
_entity_poly.pdbx_strand_id
1 'polypeptide(L)'
;MDPYGALIDEAFLPVIGDPTGPLTGISFVAKDLFAVRGRVTGAGQPTWAATHAPANADATAVHRLLAAGATLVGRAHTSEMAYSLSGRDNPYGMPLSPAAPDHDPGGSSSGSAAAVAGELADLGLSSDTLGSIRVPASYCGLYGWRPTHGRVPLDGVHPLAASLDTVGLLARDPRLLRTAAGALTAAPPTAPVAGRVLVATEAFALLDPRLTEVLLEVVDTFGPTDAVDLTPDGHSLTDLTMVVRDVQGPEFAAVHRAWIEEARPQFGHGVGERIAHALQVTPAAQAQALAIRDDLRRHLAAVLSSGDVVLAPAAGRPPRRAADDREVADARRIAASLSVVASLAGLPTVTVPAVVVDGVPVGLSLIGAPDEDGPLLRLAAERPPAPSASDPGSP
;
A
#
# COMPACT_ATOMS: atom_id res chain seq x y z
N MET A 1 15.35 -15.91 -13.37
CA MET A 1 15.80 -16.19 -11.99
C MET A 1 15.46 -14.96 -11.14
N ASP A 2 14.79 -15.13 -10.03
CA ASP A 2 14.41 -14.04 -9.12
C ASP A 2 15.47 -13.89 -8.00
N PRO A 3 16.38 -12.91 -8.09
CA PRO A 3 17.43 -12.72 -7.10
C PRO A 3 16.92 -12.04 -5.81
N TYR A 4 15.66 -11.61 -5.79
CA TYR A 4 15.10 -10.84 -4.69
C TYR A 4 14.15 -11.66 -3.80
N GLY A 5 13.82 -12.91 -4.18
CA GLY A 5 12.79 -13.69 -3.50
C GLY A 5 11.43 -13.00 -3.49
N ALA A 6 11.13 -12.29 -4.56
CA ALA A 6 9.92 -11.48 -4.72
C ALA A 6 8.73 -12.31 -5.23
N LEU A 7 9.01 -13.37 -6.02
CA LEU A 7 8.01 -14.16 -6.73
C LEU A 7 7.78 -15.52 -6.07
N ILE A 8 6.55 -16.00 -6.17
CA ILE A 8 6.15 -17.30 -5.60
C ILE A 8 6.57 -18.45 -6.51
N ASP A 9 6.39 -18.29 -7.82
CA ASP A 9 6.62 -19.32 -8.82
C ASP A 9 7.72 -18.89 -9.80
N GLU A 10 8.94 -19.40 -9.67
CA GLU A 10 10.01 -19.13 -10.64
C GLU A 10 9.70 -19.65 -12.06
N ALA A 11 8.87 -20.68 -12.17
CA ALA A 11 8.46 -21.29 -13.45
C ALA A 11 7.08 -20.77 -13.94
N PHE A 12 6.69 -19.55 -13.55
CA PHE A 12 5.43 -18.97 -13.98
C PHE A 12 5.41 -18.73 -15.49
N LEU A 13 4.44 -19.32 -16.19
CA LEU A 13 4.25 -19.04 -17.61
C LEU A 13 3.47 -17.72 -17.76
N PRO A 14 4.01 -16.73 -18.50
CA PRO A 14 3.35 -15.45 -18.68
C PRO A 14 1.95 -15.56 -19.27
N VAL A 15 1.01 -14.75 -18.75
CA VAL A 15 -0.31 -14.59 -19.35
C VAL A 15 -0.30 -13.31 -20.18
N ILE A 16 -0.34 -13.47 -21.49
CA ILE A 16 -0.25 -12.35 -22.44
C ILE A 16 -1.59 -11.61 -22.50
N GLY A 17 -1.54 -10.28 -22.41
CA GLY A 17 -2.71 -9.42 -22.56
C GLY A 17 -3.09 -9.11 -24.01
N ASP A 18 -4.07 -8.22 -24.18
CA ASP A 18 -4.52 -7.76 -25.50
C ASP A 18 -3.37 -7.04 -26.24
N PRO A 19 -3.01 -7.45 -27.48
CA PRO A 19 -1.89 -6.85 -28.18
C PRO A 19 -2.11 -5.40 -28.63
N THR A 20 -3.30 -4.84 -28.46
CA THR A 20 -3.70 -3.49 -28.93
C THR A 20 -3.97 -2.49 -27.82
N GLY A 21 -3.87 -2.90 -26.56
CA GLY A 21 -4.17 -2.05 -25.41
C GLY A 21 -3.09 -1.00 -25.10
N PRO A 22 -3.41 0.02 -24.29
CA PRO A 22 -2.49 1.11 -23.91
C PRO A 22 -1.30 0.65 -23.05
N LEU A 23 -1.34 -0.58 -22.52
CA LEU A 23 -0.29 -1.21 -21.74
C LEU A 23 0.45 -2.33 -22.50
N THR A 24 0.31 -2.38 -23.83
CA THR A 24 1.04 -3.36 -24.67
C THR A 24 2.55 -3.19 -24.47
N GLY A 25 3.25 -4.30 -24.21
CA GLY A 25 4.67 -4.33 -23.90
C GLY A 25 5.03 -4.07 -22.44
N ILE A 26 4.04 -3.77 -21.59
CA ILE A 26 4.20 -3.58 -20.15
C ILE A 26 3.98 -4.91 -19.42
N SER A 27 4.89 -5.22 -18.50
CA SER A 27 4.79 -6.39 -17.64
C SER A 27 4.24 -6.03 -16.25
N PHE A 28 3.51 -6.96 -15.63
CA PHE A 28 3.11 -6.79 -14.23
C PHE A 28 3.20 -8.09 -13.44
N VAL A 29 3.40 -7.94 -12.13
CA VAL A 29 3.22 -9.00 -11.15
C VAL A 29 1.94 -8.77 -10.36
N ALA A 30 1.25 -9.84 -9.97
CA ALA A 30 0.07 -9.77 -9.11
C ALA A 30 0.44 -10.27 -7.71
N LYS A 31 0.15 -9.46 -6.67
CA LYS A 31 0.28 -9.89 -5.28
C LYS A 31 -0.55 -11.15 -5.04
N ASP A 32 -0.07 -12.07 -4.21
CA ASP A 32 -0.74 -13.36 -3.92
C ASP A 32 -2.03 -13.21 -3.08
N LEU A 33 -2.79 -12.20 -3.40
CA LEU A 33 -4.16 -11.98 -2.96
C LEU A 33 -5.14 -11.95 -4.13
N PHE A 34 -4.62 -11.87 -5.34
CA PHE A 34 -5.45 -11.80 -6.55
C PHE A 34 -5.64 -13.17 -7.15
N ALA A 35 -6.88 -13.53 -7.41
CA ALA A 35 -7.21 -14.71 -8.17
C ALA A 35 -6.61 -14.62 -9.58
N VAL A 36 -5.86 -15.63 -9.95
CA VAL A 36 -5.36 -15.88 -11.31
C VAL A 36 -5.90 -17.23 -11.72
N ARG A 37 -6.63 -17.29 -12.84
CA ARG A 37 -7.29 -18.50 -13.32
C ARG A 37 -6.34 -19.70 -13.34
N GLY A 38 -6.78 -20.81 -12.75
CA GLY A 38 -6.01 -22.06 -12.68
C GLY A 38 -4.89 -22.05 -11.61
N ARG A 39 -4.78 -21.01 -10.79
CA ARG A 39 -3.80 -20.90 -9.70
C ARG A 39 -4.49 -20.76 -8.35
N VAL A 40 -3.89 -21.32 -7.31
CA VAL A 40 -4.35 -21.13 -5.93
C VAL A 40 -3.87 -19.77 -5.43
N THR A 41 -4.77 -18.95 -4.90
CA THR A 41 -4.40 -17.73 -4.17
C THR A 41 -3.96 -18.11 -2.77
N GLY A 42 -2.68 -17.95 -2.45
CA GLY A 42 -2.10 -18.45 -1.19
C GLY A 42 -2.23 -17.49 -0.01
N ALA A 43 -2.46 -16.20 -0.26
CA ALA A 43 -2.54 -15.15 0.76
C ALA A 43 -1.33 -15.10 1.71
N GLY A 44 -0.15 -15.56 1.26
CA GLY A 44 1.04 -15.66 2.10
C GLY A 44 0.91 -16.68 3.24
N GLN A 45 -0.07 -17.60 3.23
CA GLN A 45 -0.33 -18.55 4.30
C GLN A 45 -0.33 -20.01 3.76
N PRO A 46 0.65 -20.84 4.15
CA PRO A 46 0.80 -22.19 3.60
C PRO A 46 -0.42 -23.09 3.78
N THR A 47 -1.07 -23.03 4.95
CA THR A 47 -2.27 -23.85 5.21
C THR A 47 -3.45 -23.37 4.36
N TRP A 48 -3.58 -22.05 4.14
CA TRP A 48 -4.60 -21.52 3.24
C TRP A 48 -4.38 -22.06 1.82
N ALA A 49 -3.17 -21.96 1.32
CA ALA A 49 -2.80 -22.46 -0.01
C ALA A 49 -3.07 -23.97 -0.17
N ALA A 50 -2.85 -24.77 0.88
CA ALA A 50 -3.05 -26.23 0.85
C ALA A 50 -4.52 -26.64 0.93
N THR A 51 -5.41 -25.78 1.45
CA THR A 51 -6.82 -26.11 1.69
C THR A 51 -7.78 -25.49 0.68
N HIS A 52 -7.28 -24.68 -0.26
CA HIS A 52 -8.13 -24.00 -1.25
C HIS A 52 -7.84 -24.45 -2.67
N ALA A 53 -8.88 -24.46 -3.49
CA ALA A 53 -8.81 -24.85 -4.89
C ALA A 53 -8.25 -23.71 -5.77
N PRO A 54 -7.68 -24.02 -6.95
CA PRO A 54 -7.32 -23.01 -7.95
C PRO A 54 -8.54 -22.17 -8.36
N ALA A 55 -8.30 -20.88 -8.62
CA ALA A 55 -9.35 -19.95 -9.03
C ALA A 55 -9.92 -20.31 -10.41
N ASN A 56 -11.23 -20.18 -10.55
CA ASN A 56 -11.96 -20.45 -11.80
C ASN A 56 -11.89 -19.27 -12.81
N ALA A 57 -11.58 -18.07 -12.32
CA ALA A 57 -11.50 -16.85 -13.09
C ALA A 57 -10.38 -15.95 -12.55
N ASP A 58 -9.94 -14.99 -13.35
CA ASP A 58 -9.07 -13.92 -12.90
C ASP A 58 -9.84 -12.91 -12.04
N ALA A 59 -9.18 -12.31 -11.07
CA ALA A 59 -9.68 -11.14 -10.39
C ALA A 59 -9.97 -10.01 -11.40
N THR A 60 -11.00 -9.20 -11.14
CA THR A 60 -11.38 -8.10 -12.04
C THR A 60 -10.19 -7.18 -12.37
N ALA A 61 -9.34 -6.87 -11.40
CA ALA A 61 -8.16 -6.04 -11.61
C ALA A 61 -7.11 -6.72 -12.52
N VAL A 62 -6.87 -8.02 -12.35
CA VAL A 62 -5.99 -8.81 -13.25
C VAL A 62 -6.54 -8.79 -14.66
N HIS A 63 -7.84 -9.10 -14.83
CA HIS A 63 -8.50 -9.08 -16.12
C HIS A 63 -8.41 -7.71 -16.81
N ARG A 64 -8.61 -6.60 -16.08
CA ARG A 64 -8.53 -5.24 -16.64
C ARG A 64 -7.13 -4.90 -17.14
N LEU A 65 -6.07 -5.27 -16.42
CA LEU A 65 -4.70 -5.04 -16.87
C LEU A 65 -4.37 -5.88 -18.12
N LEU A 66 -4.78 -7.15 -18.15
CA LEU A 66 -4.64 -8.01 -19.34
C LEU A 66 -5.41 -7.45 -20.55
N ALA A 67 -6.66 -7.02 -20.33
CA ALA A 67 -7.48 -6.40 -21.39
C ALA A 67 -6.91 -5.06 -21.87
N ALA A 68 -6.14 -4.35 -21.03
CA ALA A 68 -5.41 -3.15 -21.41
C ALA A 68 -4.06 -3.43 -22.10
N GLY A 69 -3.68 -4.69 -22.26
CA GLY A 69 -2.49 -5.11 -23.02
C GLY A 69 -1.29 -5.50 -22.16
N ALA A 70 -1.36 -5.34 -20.82
CA ALA A 70 -0.25 -5.73 -19.96
C ALA A 70 -0.11 -7.26 -19.90
N THR A 71 1.12 -7.73 -19.70
CA THR A 71 1.45 -9.15 -19.55
C THR A 71 1.68 -9.48 -18.09
N LEU A 72 0.94 -10.44 -17.50
CA LEU A 72 1.21 -10.96 -16.17
C LEU A 72 2.41 -11.90 -16.24
N VAL A 73 3.51 -11.53 -15.56
CA VAL A 73 4.78 -12.28 -15.61
C VAL A 73 5.08 -13.07 -14.33
N GLY A 74 4.28 -12.89 -13.28
CA GLY A 74 4.48 -13.62 -12.03
C GLY A 74 3.46 -13.27 -10.97
N ARG A 75 3.43 -14.10 -9.90
CA ARG A 75 2.72 -13.79 -8.65
C ARG A 75 3.73 -13.42 -7.58
N ALA A 76 3.47 -12.37 -6.85
CA ALA A 76 4.40 -11.80 -5.90
C ALA A 76 4.03 -12.16 -4.46
N HIS A 77 5.04 -12.41 -3.62
CA HIS A 77 4.88 -12.64 -2.21
C HIS A 77 4.15 -11.50 -1.50
N THR A 78 3.38 -11.86 -0.48
CA THR A 78 2.71 -10.95 0.45
C THR A 78 3.02 -11.33 1.89
N SER A 79 2.99 -10.38 2.81
CA SER A 79 2.96 -10.73 4.23
C SER A 79 1.74 -11.60 4.53
N GLU A 80 1.88 -12.49 5.49
CA GLU A 80 0.88 -13.50 5.85
C GLU A 80 -0.51 -12.89 6.04
N MET A 81 -1.53 -13.41 5.33
CA MET A 81 -2.92 -12.93 5.29
C MET A 81 -3.03 -11.43 4.97
N ALA A 82 -2.03 -10.82 4.35
CA ALA A 82 -1.89 -9.38 4.16
C ALA A 82 -1.93 -8.55 5.47
N TYR A 83 -1.83 -9.18 6.62
CA TYR A 83 -2.09 -8.60 7.94
C TYR A 83 -0.84 -8.00 8.59
N SER A 84 0.08 -7.43 7.78
CA SER A 84 1.27 -6.72 8.27
C SER A 84 1.72 -5.61 7.32
N LEU A 85 2.47 -4.64 7.85
CA LEU A 85 3.19 -3.59 7.11
C LEU A 85 4.69 -3.89 6.98
N SER A 86 5.14 -5.11 7.31
CA SER A 86 6.53 -5.57 7.22
C SER A 86 6.63 -6.74 6.25
N GLY A 87 7.64 -6.77 5.42
CA GLY A 87 7.99 -7.93 4.58
C GLY A 87 8.51 -9.11 5.38
N ARG A 88 8.91 -8.90 6.64
CA ARG A 88 9.37 -9.93 7.57
C ARG A 88 8.28 -10.94 7.92
N ASP A 89 7.02 -10.50 7.96
CA ASP A 89 5.87 -11.35 8.26
C ASP A 89 5.42 -12.19 7.04
N ASN A 90 6.37 -12.73 6.29
CA ASN A 90 6.16 -13.65 5.19
C ASN A 90 6.79 -15.01 5.54
N PRO A 91 6.00 -16.10 5.66
CA PRO A 91 6.52 -17.42 6.04
C PRO A 91 7.47 -18.05 5.01
N TYR A 92 7.48 -17.53 3.79
CA TYR A 92 8.39 -18.00 2.72
C TYR A 92 9.71 -17.21 2.67
N GLY A 93 9.94 -16.28 3.59
CA GLY A 93 11.11 -15.43 3.68
C GLY A 93 10.80 -13.98 3.27
N MET A 94 11.58 -13.06 3.81
CA MET A 94 11.43 -11.63 3.53
C MET A 94 12.06 -11.31 2.17
N PRO A 95 11.32 -10.75 1.19
CA PRO A 95 11.87 -10.28 -0.07
C PRO A 95 13.00 -9.26 0.15
N LEU A 96 13.90 -9.14 -0.80
CA LEU A 96 15.01 -8.18 -0.78
C LEU A 96 14.60 -6.91 -1.52
N SER A 97 14.71 -5.76 -0.87
CA SER A 97 14.60 -4.47 -1.56
C SER A 97 15.90 -4.14 -2.29
N PRO A 98 15.93 -4.03 -3.64
CA PRO A 98 17.14 -3.63 -4.34
C PRO A 98 17.62 -2.22 -3.97
N ALA A 99 16.70 -1.33 -3.62
CA ALA A 99 17.01 0.05 -3.23
C ALA A 99 17.64 0.17 -1.83
N ALA A 100 17.38 -0.80 -0.95
CA ALA A 100 17.94 -0.85 0.41
C ALA A 100 18.07 -2.33 0.86
N PRO A 101 19.08 -3.08 0.40
CA PRO A 101 19.17 -4.54 0.59
C PRO A 101 19.22 -4.99 2.04
N ASP A 102 19.75 -4.16 2.93
CA ASP A 102 19.86 -4.45 4.37
C ASP A 102 18.62 -4.03 5.18
N HIS A 103 17.55 -3.60 4.53
CA HIS A 103 16.33 -3.11 5.18
C HIS A 103 15.09 -3.90 4.75
N ASP A 104 14.04 -3.78 5.53
CA ASP A 104 12.71 -4.35 5.26
C ASP A 104 12.09 -3.65 4.03
N PRO A 105 11.62 -4.39 3.01
CA PRO A 105 10.95 -3.81 1.84
C PRO A 105 9.58 -3.22 2.15
N GLY A 106 9.11 -3.33 3.38
CA GLY A 106 7.73 -3.01 3.76
C GLY A 106 6.74 -4.10 3.39
N GLY A 107 5.49 -3.94 3.79
CA GLY A 107 4.40 -4.89 3.60
C GLY A 107 3.03 -4.21 3.56
N SER A 108 2.01 -4.98 3.22
CA SER A 108 2.03 -6.40 2.90
C SER A 108 2.42 -6.69 1.44
N SER A 109 2.52 -5.70 0.55
CA SER A 109 2.90 -5.90 -0.86
C SER A 109 4.43 -5.97 -1.05
N SER A 110 5.14 -6.70 -0.17
CA SER A 110 6.59 -6.77 -0.13
C SER A 110 7.21 -7.33 -1.42
N GLY A 111 6.69 -8.46 -1.91
CA GLY A 111 7.16 -9.07 -3.15
C GLY A 111 6.86 -8.22 -4.38
N SER A 112 5.67 -7.58 -4.45
CA SER A 112 5.35 -6.69 -5.56
C SER A 112 6.30 -5.50 -5.63
N ALA A 113 6.63 -4.90 -4.47
CA ALA A 113 7.56 -3.78 -4.41
C ALA A 113 8.99 -4.20 -4.77
N ALA A 114 9.46 -5.34 -4.23
CA ALA A 114 10.78 -5.88 -4.57
C ALA A 114 10.90 -6.23 -6.05
N ALA A 115 9.86 -6.84 -6.64
CA ALA A 115 9.85 -7.19 -8.07
C ALA A 115 9.90 -5.94 -8.96
N VAL A 116 9.13 -4.89 -8.63
CA VAL A 116 9.10 -3.65 -9.41
C VAL A 116 10.41 -2.87 -9.23
N ALA A 117 10.92 -2.74 -8.01
CA ALA A 117 12.18 -2.06 -7.74
C ALA A 117 13.38 -2.79 -8.36
N GLY A 118 13.32 -4.14 -8.43
CA GLY A 118 14.33 -5.00 -9.05
C GLY A 118 14.14 -5.25 -10.55
N GLU A 119 13.23 -4.52 -11.20
CA GLU A 119 12.98 -4.59 -12.66
C GLU A 119 12.52 -5.97 -13.16
N LEU A 120 12.00 -6.83 -12.29
CA LEU A 120 11.37 -8.09 -12.69
C LEU A 120 10.01 -7.86 -13.37
N ALA A 121 9.39 -6.73 -13.09
CA ALA A 121 8.17 -6.26 -13.75
C ALA A 121 8.12 -4.72 -13.75
N ASP A 122 7.31 -4.16 -14.64
CA ASP A 122 7.09 -2.71 -14.75
C ASP A 122 6.07 -2.22 -13.73
N LEU A 123 5.07 -3.05 -13.40
CA LEU A 123 3.98 -2.75 -12.48
C LEU A 123 3.83 -3.86 -11.42
N GLY A 124 3.42 -3.44 -10.20
CA GLY A 124 2.97 -4.34 -9.14
C GLY A 124 1.49 -4.13 -8.85
N LEU A 125 0.62 -5.06 -9.26
CA LEU A 125 -0.78 -5.07 -8.84
C LEU A 125 -0.84 -5.49 -7.37
N SER A 126 -1.36 -4.60 -6.53
CA SER A 126 -1.25 -4.68 -5.07
C SER A 126 -2.55 -4.27 -4.38
N SER A 127 -2.62 -4.49 -3.07
CA SER A 127 -3.74 -4.06 -2.23
C SER A 127 -3.25 -3.19 -1.07
N ASP A 128 -4.11 -2.29 -0.60
CA ASP A 128 -3.82 -1.42 0.55
C ASP A 128 -5.05 -1.33 1.45
N THR A 129 -4.95 -1.86 2.66
CA THR A 129 -5.94 -1.73 3.73
C THR A 129 -5.51 -0.63 4.71
N LEU A 130 -4.25 -0.69 5.19
CA LEU A 130 -3.65 0.26 6.16
C LEU A 130 -2.24 0.70 5.74
N GLY A 131 -1.98 0.89 4.45
CA GLY A 131 -0.66 1.31 3.98
C GLY A 131 0.09 0.26 3.19
N SER A 132 -0.53 -0.87 2.83
CA SER A 132 0.15 -2.01 2.19
C SER A 132 0.62 -1.78 0.74
N ILE A 133 0.36 -0.62 0.15
CA ILE A 133 1.00 -0.09 -1.07
C ILE A 133 1.95 1.04 -0.70
N ARG A 134 1.50 1.96 0.14
CA ARG A 134 2.20 3.21 0.49
C ARG A 134 3.51 2.96 1.21
N VAL A 135 3.51 2.04 2.19
CA VAL A 135 4.70 1.68 2.96
C VAL A 135 5.78 1.01 2.09
N PRO A 136 5.48 -0.08 1.34
CA PRO A 136 6.49 -0.68 0.47
C PRO A 136 6.89 0.24 -0.70
N ALA A 137 6.02 1.12 -1.20
CA ALA A 137 6.41 2.14 -2.17
C ALA A 137 7.48 3.07 -1.58
N SER A 138 7.27 3.58 -0.36
CA SER A 138 8.24 4.43 0.34
C SER A 138 9.59 3.72 0.55
N TYR A 139 9.55 2.49 1.08
CA TYR A 139 10.75 1.73 1.45
C TYR A 139 11.57 1.22 0.25
N CYS A 140 10.93 1.05 -0.90
CA CYS A 140 11.57 0.58 -2.13
C CYS A 140 11.81 1.71 -3.16
N GLY A 141 11.55 2.97 -2.82
CA GLY A 141 11.78 4.10 -3.72
C GLY A 141 10.87 4.10 -4.95
N LEU A 142 9.61 3.67 -4.79
CA LEU A 142 8.62 3.53 -5.86
C LEU A 142 7.51 4.56 -5.74
N TYR A 143 6.83 4.78 -6.86
CA TYR A 143 5.50 5.38 -6.86
C TYR A 143 4.47 4.32 -6.48
N GLY A 144 3.55 4.68 -5.56
CA GLY A 144 2.45 3.81 -5.12
C GLY A 144 1.12 4.55 -5.19
N TRP A 145 0.09 3.91 -5.70
CA TRP A 145 -1.25 4.48 -5.74
C TRP A 145 -2.23 3.60 -4.95
N ARG A 146 -2.79 4.20 -3.88
CA ARG A 146 -3.99 3.75 -3.21
C ARG A 146 -5.16 4.57 -3.75
N PRO A 147 -6.15 3.98 -4.43
CA PRO A 147 -7.31 4.71 -4.91
C PRO A 147 -8.28 5.14 -3.81
N THR A 148 -9.19 6.04 -4.14
CA THR A 148 -10.44 6.23 -3.41
C THR A 148 -11.09 4.88 -3.17
N HIS A 149 -11.53 4.61 -1.93
CA HIS A 149 -12.17 3.33 -1.58
C HIS A 149 -13.39 3.06 -2.48
N GLY A 150 -13.49 1.83 -2.97
CA GLY A 150 -14.56 1.40 -3.86
C GLY A 150 -14.37 1.76 -5.35
N ARG A 151 -13.32 2.53 -5.71
CA ARG A 151 -13.08 2.93 -7.10
C ARG A 151 -12.60 1.79 -8.00
N VAL A 152 -11.84 0.87 -7.47
CA VAL A 152 -11.43 -0.38 -8.15
C VAL A 152 -12.16 -1.55 -7.50
N PRO A 153 -12.85 -2.41 -8.28
CA PRO A 153 -13.56 -3.56 -7.74
C PRO A 153 -12.64 -4.54 -6.99
N LEU A 154 -13.17 -5.16 -5.93
CA LEU A 154 -12.48 -6.17 -5.11
C LEU A 154 -12.79 -7.61 -5.54
N ASP A 155 -13.52 -7.82 -6.65
CA ASP A 155 -13.90 -9.16 -7.11
C ASP A 155 -12.67 -10.02 -7.42
N GLY A 156 -12.58 -11.18 -6.79
CA GLY A 156 -11.43 -12.09 -6.91
C GLY A 156 -10.21 -11.68 -6.09
N VAL A 157 -10.35 -10.74 -5.16
CA VAL A 157 -9.28 -10.37 -4.21
C VAL A 157 -9.54 -11.05 -2.87
N HIS A 158 -8.52 -11.70 -2.30
CA HIS A 158 -8.59 -12.26 -0.96
C HIS A 158 -8.82 -11.13 0.06
N PRO A 159 -9.92 -11.15 0.83
CA PRO A 159 -10.32 -10.03 1.65
C PRO A 159 -9.55 -9.99 2.99
N LEU A 160 -9.18 -8.78 3.42
CA LEU A 160 -8.73 -8.51 4.78
C LEU A 160 -9.81 -7.74 5.56
N ALA A 161 -10.27 -6.62 5.00
CA ALA A 161 -11.37 -5.82 5.56
C ALA A 161 -12.04 -5.01 4.42
N ALA A 162 -13.19 -5.48 3.94
CA ALA A 162 -13.84 -4.94 2.75
C ALA A 162 -14.13 -3.44 2.81
N SER A 163 -14.38 -2.89 4.01
CA SER A 163 -14.63 -1.45 4.20
C SER A 163 -13.39 -0.57 4.18
N LEU A 164 -12.19 -1.18 4.10
CA LEU A 164 -10.88 -0.51 4.10
C LEU A 164 -10.01 -0.92 2.90
N ASP A 165 -10.22 -2.13 2.37
CA ASP A 165 -9.42 -2.71 1.29
C ASP A 165 -9.55 -1.90 0.00
N THR A 166 -8.41 -1.67 -0.66
CA THR A 166 -8.34 -1.09 -1.99
C THR A 166 -7.37 -1.87 -2.86
N VAL A 167 -7.63 -1.89 -4.17
CA VAL A 167 -6.73 -2.42 -5.18
C VAL A 167 -6.02 -1.25 -5.83
N GLY A 168 -4.69 -1.28 -5.85
CA GLY A 168 -3.89 -0.23 -6.47
C GLY A 168 -2.58 -0.78 -7.05
N LEU A 169 -1.64 0.10 -7.31
CA LEU A 169 -0.46 -0.20 -8.12
C LEU A 169 0.83 0.35 -7.51
N LEU A 170 1.92 -0.31 -7.86
CA LEU A 170 3.30 0.14 -7.67
C LEU A 170 3.96 0.28 -9.04
N ALA A 171 4.79 1.30 -9.24
CA ALA A 171 5.58 1.51 -10.46
C ALA A 171 6.85 2.31 -10.17
N ARG A 172 7.86 2.20 -11.07
CA ARG A 172 9.04 3.09 -11.08
C ARG A 172 8.77 4.40 -11.80
N ASP A 173 7.85 4.41 -12.78
CA ASP A 173 7.50 5.57 -13.59
C ASP A 173 6.08 6.06 -13.23
N PRO A 174 5.90 7.32 -12.79
CA PRO A 174 4.60 7.87 -12.44
C PRO A 174 3.66 8.04 -13.64
N ARG A 175 4.18 8.15 -14.85
CA ARG A 175 3.37 8.23 -16.08
C ARG A 175 2.78 6.87 -16.40
N LEU A 176 3.57 5.81 -16.24
CA LEU A 176 3.09 4.42 -16.36
C LEU A 176 2.05 4.11 -15.28
N LEU A 177 2.31 4.52 -14.01
CA LEU A 177 1.36 4.38 -12.91
C LEU A 177 0.00 5.01 -13.26
N ARG A 178 0.01 6.23 -13.79
CA ARG A 178 -1.20 6.95 -14.20
C ARG A 178 -1.94 6.23 -15.33
N THR A 179 -1.23 5.73 -16.34
CA THR A 179 -1.83 4.99 -17.46
C THR A 179 -2.49 3.70 -16.98
N ALA A 180 -1.82 2.95 -16.12
CA ALA A 180 -2.33 1.69 -15.57
C ALA A 180 -3.50 1.92 -14.59
N ALA A 181 -3.47 2.99 -13.79
CA ALA A 181 -4.60 3.39 -12.94
C ALA A 181 -5.85 3.71 -13.78
N GLY A 182 -5.68 4.37 -14.95
CA GLY A 182 -6.76 4.61 -15.91
C GLY A 182 -7.38 3.29 -16.42
N ALA A 183 -6.58 2.27 -16.69
CA ALA A 183 -7.07 0.95 -17.07
C ALA A 183 -7.87 0.26 -15.94
N LEU A 184 -7.42 0.40 -14.69
CA LEU A 184 -8.13 -0.20 -13.54
C LEU A 184 -9.45 0.50 -13.20
N THR A 185 -9.56 1.81 -13.41
CA THR A 185 -10.76 2.58 -13.05
C THR A 185 -11.76 2.74 -14.19
N ALA A 186 -11.39 2.39 -15.43
CA ALA A 186 -12.15 2.65 -16.66
C ALA A 186 -12.49 4.15 -16.86
N ALA A 187 -11.73 5.05 -16.24
CA ALA A 187 -11.91 6.49 -16.33
C ALA A 187 -10.55 7.20 -16.47
N PRO A 188 -10.36 8.04 -17.49
CA PRO A 188 -9.13 8.83 -17.60
C PRO A 188 -9.06 9.88 -16.47
N PRO A 189 -7.87 10.12 -15.90
CA PRO A 189 -7.67 11.24 -14.98
C PRO A 189 -7.74 12.56 -15.76
N THR A 190 -8.69 13.45 -15.41
CA THR A 190 -9.07 14.58 -16.29
C THR A 190 -8.74 15.96 -15.76
N ALA A 191 -8.66 16.21 -14.45
CA ALA A 191 -8.48 17.57 -13.92
C ALA A 191 -7.06 17.81 -13.35
N PRO A 192 -6.50 19.04 -13.41
CA PRO A 192 -5.34 19.43 -12.64
C PRO A 192 -5.69 19.62 -11.17
N VAL A 193 -4.72 19.49 -10.28
CA VAL A 193 -4.82 19.99 -8.90
C VAL A 193 -4.99 21.52 -8.98
N ALA A 194 -6.05 22.03 -8.41
CA ALA A 194 -6.39 23.45 -8.46
C ALA A 194 -6.63 24.06 -7.07
N GLY A 195 -6.48 23.28 -6.00
CA GLY A 195 -6.70 23.68 -4.62
C GLY A 195 -5.39 24.07 -3.89
N ARG A 196 -5.50 24.08 -2.56
CA ARG A 196 -4.39 24.40 -1.66
C ARG A 196 -3.42 23.21 -1.57
N VAL A 197 -2.16 23.52 -1.28
CA VAL A 197 -1.20 22.53 -0.81
C VAL A 197 -1.14 22.64 0.72
N LEU A 198 -1.51 21.55 1.39
CA LEU A 198 -1.63 21.47 2.84
C LEU A 198 -0.55 20.54 3.40
N VAL A 199 -0.09 20.79 4.61
CA VAL A 199 0.92 19.97 5.30
C VAL A 199 0.34 19.43 6.60
N ALA A 200 0.31 18.11 6.74
CA ALA A 200 -0.08 17.43 7.98
C ALA A 200 1.08 17.47 9.00
N THR A 201 1.20 18.56 9.74
CA THR A 201 2.33 18.80 10.63
C THR A 201 2.46 17.76 11.74
N GLU A 202 1.34 17.23 12.24
CA GLU A 202 1.31 16.15 13.24
C GLU A 202 1.89 14.82 12.71
N ALA A 203 1.82 14.61 11.38
CA ALA A 203 2.42 13.44 10.75
C ALA A 203 3.96 13.53 10.73
N PHE A 204 4.51 14.72 10.46
CA PHE A 204 5.95 14.94 10.51
C PHE A 204 6.51 14.83 11.93
N ALA A 205 5.73 15.18 12.94
CA ALA A 205 6.11 15.04 14.35
C ALA A 205 6.32 13.58 14.81
N LEU A 206 5.88 12.58 14.03
CA LEU A 206 6.12 11.17 14.31
C LEU A 206 7.52 10.70 13.87
N LEU A 207 8.24 11.49 13.09
CA LEU A 207 9.55 11.14 12.54
C LEU A 207 10.69 11.66 13.42
N ASP A 208 11.90 11.13 13.19
CA ASP A 208 13.10 11.74 13.75
C ASP A 208 13.35 13.13 13.14
N PRO A 209 13.98 14.06 13.90
CA PRO A 209 14.16 15.45 13.44
C PRO A 209 14.91 15.58 12.11
N ARG A 210 15.93 14.75 11.86
CA ARG A 210 16.71 14.81 10.61
C ARG A 210 15.87 14.40 9.41
N LEU A 211 15.07 13.33 9.55
CA LEU A 211 14.18 12.90 8.48
C LEU A 211 13.07 13.93 8.23
N THR A 212 12.55 14.54 9.30
CA THR A 212 11.57 15.63 9.19
C THR A 212 12.15 16.81 8.39
N GLU A 213 13.36 17.28 8.72
CA GLU A 213 14.02 18.40 8.05
C GLU A 213 14.14 18.15 6.54
N VAL A 214 14.73 17.04 6.12
CA VAL A 214 14.95 16.76 4.69
C VAL A 214 13.65 16.52 3.92
N LEU A 215 12.61 16.00 4.55
CA LEU A 215 11.31 15.86 3.91
C LEU A 215 10.57 17.21 3.78
N LEU A 216 10.76 18.14 4.72
CA LEU A 216 10.20 19.48 4.63
C LEU A 216 10.86 20.29 3.52
N GLU A 217 12.15 20.09 3.23
CA GLU A 217 12.79 20.66 2.04
C GLU A 217 12.11 20.21 0.73
N VAL A 218 11.67 18.95 0.67
CA VAL A 218 10.89 18.46 -0.47
C VAL A 218 9.50 19.09 -0.49
N VAL A 219 8.85 19.25 0.67
CA VAL A 219 7.56 19.93 0.79
C VAL A 219 7.62 21.34 0.23
N ASP A 220 8.67 22.09 0.53
CA ASP A 220 8.87 23.47 0.05
C ASP A 220 8.91 23.57 -1.50
N THR A 221 9.27 22.48 -2.18
CA THR A 221 9.24 22.43 -3.65
C THR A 221 7.81 22.39 -4.24
N PHE A 222 6.78 22.19 -3.41
CA PHE A 222 5.37 22.24 -3.84
C PHE A 222 4.81 23.68 -3.88
N GLY A 223 5.56 24.65 -3.41
CA GLY A 223 5.14 26.05 -3.30
C GLY A 223 4.56 26.39 -1.93
N PRO A 224 3.82 27.48 -1.82
CA PRO A 224 3.21 27.89 -0.56
C PRO A 224 2.29 26.82 0.02
N THR A 225 2.44 26.54 1.32
CA THR A 225 1.67 25.51 2.03
C THR A 225 0.99 26.09 3.27
N ASP A 226 -0.17 25.55 3.62
CA ASP A 226 -0.86 25.79 4.87
C ASP A 226 -0.80 24.54 5.74
N ALA A 227 -0.75 24.70 7.06
CA ALA A 227 -0.85 23.57 7.98
C ALA A 227 -2.30 23.05 8.05
N VAL A 228 -2.46 21.74 8.15
CA VAL A 228 -3.76 21.10 8.38
C VAL A 228 -3.64 20.06 9.47
N ASP A 229 -4.64 19.97 10.33
CA ASP A 229 -4.81 18.86 11.27
C ASP A 229 -5.77 17.85 10.65
N LEU A 230 -5.30 16.60 10.50
CA LEU A 230 -6.05 15.50 9.89
C LEU A 230 -6.86 14.70 10.90
N THR A 231 -6.66 14.94 12.20
CA THR A 231 -7.34 14.19 13.25
C THR A 231 -8.45 15.02 13.90
N PRO A 232 -9.60 14.41 14.22
CA PRO A 232 -10.62 15.09 15.00
C PRO A 232 -10.15 15.32 16.44
N ASP A 233 -10.71 16.34 17.10
CA ASP A 233 -10.38 16.69 18.48
C ASP A 233 -10.39 15.46 19.42
N GLY A 234 -9.36 15.36 20.26
CA GLY A 234 -9.21 14.29 21.23
C GLY A 234 -8.60 12.99 20.70
N HIS A 235 -8.20 12.95 19.42
CA HIS A 235 -7.54 11.79 18.81
C HIS A 235 -6.19 12.18 18.20
N SER A 236 -5.21 11.29 18.32
CA SER A 236 -3.95 11.36 17.59
C SER A 236 -3.94 10.34 16.43
N LEU A 237 -3.01 10.51 15.48
CA LEU A 237 -2.78 9.52 14.42
C LEU A 237 -2.51 8.12 15.00
N THR A 238 -1.82 8.05 16.15
CA THR A 238 -1.52 6.77 16.81
C THR A 238 -2.78 6.13 17.41
N ASP A 239 -3.67 6.93 18.04
CA ASP A 239 -4.93 6.41 18.60
C ASP A 239 -5.83 5.83 17.50
N LEU A 240 -5.91 6.48 16.36
CA LEU A 240 -6.68 6.00 15.21
C LEU A 240 -6.22 4.63 14.69
N THR A 241 -4.99 4.19 14.97
CA THR A 241 -4.54 2.83 14.61
C THR A 241 -5.30 1.73 15.36
N MET A 242 -5.77 2.00 16.58
CA MET A 242 -6.64 1.08 17.32
C MET A 242 -8.04 1.05 16.74
N VAL A 243 -8.54 2.22 16.28
CA VAL A 243 -9.82 2.30 15.56
C VAL A 243 -9.82 1.41 14.32
N VAL A 244 -8.73 1.44 13.53
CA VAL A 244 -8.59 0.53 12.36
C VAL A 244 -8.69 -0.93 12.80
N ARG A 245 -8.01 -1.34 13.87
CA ARG A 245 -8.05 -2.73 14.35
C ARG A 245 -9.46 -3.20 14.71
N ASP A 246 -10.23 -2.30 15.34
CA ASP A 246 -11.58 -2.62 15.78
C ASP A 246 -12.61 -2.54 14.65
N VAL A 247 -12.33 -1.82 13.55
CA VAL A 247 -13.08 -1.88 12.30
C VAL A 247 -12.72 -3.14 11.52
N GLN A 248 -11.43 -3.39 11.31
CA GLN A 248 -10.89 -4.46 10.48
C GLN A 248 -11.12 -5.85 11.09
N GLY A 249 -10.99 -5.98 12.41
CA GLY A 249 -11.03 -7.27 13.10
C GLY A 249 -12.32 -8.05 12.87
N PRO A 250 -13.51 -7.49 13.11
CA PRO A 250 -14.78 -8.17 12.84
C PRO A 250 -14.99 -8.54 11.37
N GLU A 251 -14.52 -7.70 10.43
CA GLU A 251 -14.63 -8.00 9.01
C GLU A 251 -13.73 -9.18 8.63
N PHE A 252 -12.49 -9.21 9.12
CA PHE A 252 -11.58 -10.34 8.99
C PHE A 252 -12.21 -11.62 9.61
N ALA A 253 -12.71 -11.52 10.83
CA ALA A 253 -13.32 -12.63 11.53
C ALA A 253 -14.54 -13.20 10.81
N ALA A 254 -15.37 -12.35 10.21
CA ALA A 254 -16.55 -12.77 9.46
C ALA A 254 -16.21 -13.68 8.27
N VAL A 255 -15.05 -13.47 7.65
CA VAL A 255 -14.60 -14.26 6.49
C VAL A 255 -13.79 -15.49 6.91
N HIS A 256 -12.87 -15.33 7.88
CA HIS A 256 -11.81 -16.30 8.10
C HIS A 256 -11.99 -17.19 9.34
N ARG A 257 -12.89 -16.83 10.28
CA ARG A 257 -13.08 -17.57 11.55
C ARG A 257 -13.33 -19.06 11.34
N ALA A 258 -14.27 -19.41 10.47
CA ALA A 258 -14.64 -20.81 10.25
C ALA A 258 -13.46 -21.64 9.74
N TRP A 259 -12.70 -21.10 8.78
CA TRP A 259 -11.49 -21.76 8.27
C TRP A 259 -10.40 -21.87 9.36
N ILE A 260 -10.20 -20.82 10.16
CA ILE A 260 -9.20 -20.83 11.25
C ILE A 260 -9.53 -21.91 12.28
N GLU A 261 -10.80 -22.04 12.65
CA GLU A 261 -11.28 -23.04 13.62
C GLU A 261 -11.14 -24.47 13.08
N GLU A 262 -11.42 -24.68 11.79
CA GLU A 262 -11.32 -25.98 11.12
C GLU A 262 -9.87 -26.38 10.83
N ALA A 263 -9.13 -25.54 10.10
CA ALA A 263 -7.80 -25.85 9.60
C ALA A 263 -6.68 -25.67 10.65
N ARG A 264 -6.91 -24.88 11.71
CA ARG A 264 -5.98 -24.57 12.80
C ARG A 264 -4.59 -24.19 12.30
N PRO A 265 -4.48 -23.18 11.40
CA PRO A 265 -3.21 -22.79 10.82
C PRO A 265 -2.24 -22.28 11.87
N GLN A 266 -0.95 -22.49 11.63
CA GLN A 266 0.08 -21.82 12.40
C GLN A 266 0.33 -20.45 11.77
N PHE A 267 0.20 -19.38 12.55
CA PHE A 267 0.51 -18.03 12.14
C PHE A 267 1.86 -17.58 12.70
N GLY A 268 2.57 -16.75 11.98
CA GLY A 268 3.75 -16.05 12.48
C GLY A 268 3.41 -15.21 13.70
N HIS A 269 4.39 -14.99 14.61
CA HIS A 269 4.18 -14.40 15.93
C HIS A 269 3.35 -13.10 15.87
N GLY A 270 3.80 -12.09 15.15
CA GLY A 270 3.09 -10.79 15.10
C GLY A 270 1.75 -10.85 14.36
N VAL A 271 1.60 -11.74 13.36
CA VAL A 271 0.33 -11.93 12.63
C VAL A 271 -0.66 -12.66 13.51
N GLY A 272 -0.23 -13.71 14.21
CA GLY A 272 -1.08 -14.48 15.12
C GLY A 272 -1.69 -13.63 16.22
N GLU A 273 -0.94 -12.70 16.80
CA GLU A 273 -1.46 -11.76 17.82
C GLU A 273 -2.54 -10.83 17.26
N ARG A 274 -2.35 -10.31 16.04
CA ARG A 274 -3.34 -9.45 15.37
C ARG A 274 -4.62 -10.21 15.04
N ILE A 275 -4.48 -11.45 14.58
CA ILE A 275 -5.63 -12.33 14.30
C ILE A 275 -6.36 -12.70 15.61
N ALA A 276 -5.62 -13.01 16.68
CA ALA A 276 -6.22 -13.28 17.98
C ALA A 276 -7.04 -12.10 18.49
N HIS A 277 -6.51 -10.86 18.35
CA HIS A 277 -7.27 -9.65 18.65
C HIS A 277 -8.52 -9.54 17.76
N ALA A 278 -8.38 -9.70 16.45
CA ALA A 278 -9.48 -9.60 15.49
C ALA A 278 -10.66 -10.53 15.82
N LEU A 279 -10.33 -11.74 16.26
CA LEU A 279 -11.35 -12.73 16.65
C LEU A 279 -12.07 -12.40 17.97
N GLN A 280 -11.56 -11.44 18.75
CA GLN A 280 -12.09 -11.06 20.08
C GLN A 280 -12.76 -9.68 20.10
N VAL A 281 -12.68 -8.88 19.03
CA VAL A 281 -13.33 -7.58 18.97
C VAL A 281 -14.83 -7.73 19.19
N THR A 282 -15.35 -7.00 20.18
CA THR A 282 -16.78 -7.07 20.52
C THR A 282 -17.61 -6.17 19.61
N PRO A 283 -18.93 -6.44 19.44
CA PRO A 283 -19.82 -5.56 18.69
C PRO A 283 -19.84 -4.11 19.24
N ALA A 284 -19.68 -3.94 20.55
CA ALA A 284 -19.62 -2.62 21.18
C ALA A 284 -18.35 -1.87 20.80
N ALA A 285 -17.17 -2.52 20.82
CA ALA A 285 -15.90 -1.94 20.38
C ALA A 285 -15.95 -1.55 18.91
N GLN A 286 -16.49 -2.43 18.06
CA GLN A 286 -16.68 -2.14 16.63
C GLN A 286 -17.60 -0.93 16.41
N ALA A 287 -18.73 -0.85 17.12
CA ALA A 287 -19.67 0.27 17.00
C ALA A 287 -19.00 1.60 17.40
N GLN A 288 -18.21 1.60 18.48
CA GLN A 288 -17.43 2.76 18.89
C GLN A 288 -16.40 3.16 17.83
N ALA A 289 -15.65 2.20 17.28
CA ALA A 289 -14.67 2.45 16.23
C ALA A 289 -15.31 3.02 14.96
N LEU A 290 -16.48 2.53 14.56
CA LEU A 290 -17.24 3.05 13.43
C LEU A 290 -17.72 4.49 13.68
N ALA A 291 -18.15 4.82 14.90
CA ALA A 291 -18.53 6.20 15.25
C ALA A 291 -17.33 7.15 15.14
N ILE A 292 -16.15 6.76 15.65
CA ILE A 292 -14.91 7.57 15.52
C ILE A 292 -14.51 7.72 14.04
N ARG A 293 -14.66 6.66 13.23
CA ARG A 293 -14.43 6.75 11.78
C ARG A 293 -15.36 7.75 11.10
N ASP A 294 -16.60 7.81 11.49
CA ASP A 294 -17.56 8.76 10.93
C ASP A 294 -17.26 10.20 11.40
N ASP A 295 -16.77 10.38 12.63
CA ASP A 295 -16.27 11.67 13.12
C ASP A 295 -15.06 12.15 12.32
N LEU A 296 -14.09 11.25 12.07
CA LEU A 296 -12.94 11.53 11.21
C LEU A 296 -13.37 11.98 9.81
N ARG A 297 -14.31 11.26 9.18
CA ARG A 297 -14.82 11.61 7.84
C ARG A 297 -15.48 12.98 7.82
N ARG A 298 -16.27 13.33 8.87
CA ARG A 298 -16.88 14.67 9.00
C ARG A 298 -15.83 15.76 9.19
N HIS A 299 -14.83 15.51 10.02
CA HIS A 299 -13.71 16.44 10.23
C HIS A 299 -12.98 16.69 8.91
N LEU A 300 -12.58 15.64 8.17
CA LEU A 300 -11.89 15.78 6.89
C LEU A 300 -12.74 16.49 5.83
N ALA A 301 -14.03 16.23 5.78
CA ALA A 301 -14.93 16.94 4.86
C ALA A 301 -15.06 18.46 5.17
N ALA A 302 -14.76 18.87 6.42
CA ALA A 302 -14.74 20.28 6.81
C ALA A 302 -13.40 20.97 6.50
N VAL A 303 -12.28 20.24 6.53
CA VAL A 303 -10.93 20.83 6.36
C VAL A 303 -10.36 20.67 4.95
N LEU A 304 -10.82 19.68 4.17
CA LEU A 304 -10.37 19.40 2.80
C LEU A 304 -11.44 19.79 1.79
N SER A 305 -11.04 20.57 0.81
CA SER A 305 -11.87 20.90 -0.36
C SER A 305 -11.44 20.09 -1.59
N SER A 306 -12.30 20.01 -2.61
CA SER A 306 -11.93 19.43 -3.90
C SER A 306 -10.73 20.19 -4.50
N GLY A 307 -9.74 19.44 -4.97
CA GLY A 307 -8.50 19.97 -5.51
C GLY A 307 -7.40 20.23 -4.48
N ASP A 308 -7.69 20.18 -3.17
CA ASP A 308 -6.66 20.27 -2.13
C ASP A 308 -5.77 19.01 -2.14
N VAL A 309 -4.48 19.19 -1.86
CA VAL A 309 -3.53 18.09 -1.69
C VAL A 309 -2.85 18.23 -0.35
N VAL A 310 -2.94 17.19 0.47
CA VAL A 310 -2.23 17.10 1.74
C VAL A 310 -0.92 16.36 1.54
N LEU A 311 0.16 16.95 2.01
CA LEU A 311 1.49 16.37 2.06
C LEU A 311 1.75 15.79 3.45
N ALA A 312 2.13 14.52 3.49
CA ALA A 312 2.51 13.82 4.71
C ALA A 312 3.63 12.80 4.40
N PRO A 313 4.48 12.42 5.37
CA PRO A 313 5.39 11.31 5.18
C PRO A 313 4.59 10.03 4.83
N ALA A 314 5.08 9.24 3.86
CA ALA A 314 4.40 8.00 3.49
C ALA A 314 4.64 6.88 4.51
N ALA A 315 5.83 6.85 5.10
CA ALA A 315 6.26 5.99 6.20
C ALA A 315 7.46 6.64 6.91
N GLY A 316 7.86 6.09 8.06
CA GLY A 316 9.14 6.39 8.67
C GLY A 316 10.29 5.69 7.92
N ARG A 317 11.46 5.57 8.55
CA ARG A 317 12.55 4.75 8.01
C ARG A 317 12.18 3.27 8.07
N PRO A 318 12.54 2.46 7.06
CA PRO A 318 12.42 1.02 7.16
C PRO A 318 13.37 0.48 8.24
N PRO A 319 12.94 -0.50 9.05
CA PRO A 319 13.84 -1.17 9.98
C PRO A 319 14.85 -2.02 9.21
N ARG A 320 15.99 -2.30 9.82
CA ARG A 320 16.97 -3.23 9.24
C ARG A 320 16.39 -4.64 9.15
N ARG A 321 16.84 -5.42 8.19
CA ARG A 321 16.47 -6.85 8.10
C ARG A 321 16.81 -7.63 9.37
N ALA A 322 17.93 -7.30 10.01
CA ALA A 322 18.40 -7.89 11.27
C ALA A 322 17.90 -7.16 12.53
N ALA A 323 16.95 -6.22 12.40
CA ALA A 323 16.36 -5.50 13.53
C ALA A 323 15.68 -6.45 14.53
N ASP A 324 15.68 -6.08 15.79
CA ASP A 324 14.90 -6.79 16.81
C ASP A 324 13.38 -6.52 16.67
N ASP A 325 12.58 -7.25 17.41
CA ASP A 325 11.12 -7.17 17.35
C ASP A 325 10.60 -5.81 17.81
N ARG A 326 11.33 -5.10 18.69
CA ARG A 326 10.96 -3.76 19.16
C ARG A 326 11.13 -2.72 18.06
N GLU A 327 12.29 -2.71 17.38
CA GLU A 327 12.55 -1.79 16.25
C GLU A 327 11.52 -2.01 15.14
N VAL A 328 11.22 -3.27 14.80
CA VAL A 328 10.20 -3.61 13.80
C VAL A 328 8.81 -3.16 14.24
N ALA A 329 8.45 -3.32 15.51
CA ALA A 329 7.16 -2.90 16.05
C ALA A 329 7.03 -1.37 16.03
N ASP A 330 8.09 -0.63 16.37
CA ASP A 330 8.11 0.84 16.35
C ASP A 330 7.99 1.38 14.92
N ALA A 331 8.76 0.86 13.97
CA ALA A 331 8.66 1.23 12.56
C ALA A 331 7.26 0.97 12.00
N ARG A 332 6.67 -0.19 12.33
CA ARG A 332 5.31 -0.53 11.92
C ARG A 332 4.26 0.38 12.54
N ARG A 333 4.41 0.77 13.82
CA ARG A 333 3.52 1.71 14.50
C ARG A 333 3.53 3.07 13.81
N ILE A 334 4.71 3.60 13.48
CA ILE A 334 4.86 4.86 12.74
C ILE A 334 4.20 4.75 11.37
N ALA A 335 4.52 3.72 10.59
CA ALA A 335 3.94 3.50 9.26
C ALA A 335 2.40 3.38 9.29
N ALA A 336 1.86 2.67 10.29
CA ALA A 336 0.41 2.57 10.50
C ALA A 336 -0.21 3.92 10.82
N SER A 337 0.39 4.70 11.73
CA SER A 337 -0.09 6.04 12.11
C SER A 337 -0.10 7.00 10.92
N LEU A 338 0.93 6.96 10.06
CA LEU A 338 1.01 7.79 8.84
C LEU A 338 0.00 7.37 7.76
N SER A 339 -0.45 6.12 7.79
CA SER A 339 -1.38 5.57 6.80
C SER A 339 -2.85 5.64 7.22
N VAL A 340 -3.13 5.88 8.51
CA VAL A 340 -4.42 5.60 9.14
C VAL A 340 -5.56 6.47 8.61
N VAL A 341 -5.32 7.76 8.41
CA VAL A 341 -6.35 8.73 8.02
C VAL A 341 -6.92 8.37 6.65
N ALA A 342 -6.06 8.21 5.64
CA ALA A 342 -6.50 7.85 4.30
C ALA A 342 -7.20 6.48 4.26
N SER A 343 -6.79 5.55 5.13
CA SER A 343 -7.43 4.23 5.23
C SER A 343 -8.84 4.31 5.82
N LEU A 344 -9.01 4.94 6.99
CA LEU A 344 -10.31 5.05 7.66
C LEU A 344 -11.31 5.90 6.87
N ALA A 345 -10.83 6.99 6.29
CA ALA A 345 -11.68 7.88 5.52
C ALA A 345 -11.93 7.39 4.07
N GLY A 346 -11.14 6.46 3.57
CA GLY A 346 -11.25 5.96 2.19
C GLY A 346 -10.67 6.91 1.15
N LEU A 347 -9.69 7.76 1.52
CA LEU A 347 -9.11 8.77 0.65
C LEU A 347 -8.10 8.19 -0.34
N PRO A 348 -8.01 8.75 -1.57
CA PRO A 348 -6.96 8.43 -2.51
C PRO A 348 -5.61 8.96 -2.03
N THR A 349 -4.56 8.20 -2.30
CA THR A 349 -3.19 8.58 -1.95
C THR A 349 -2.24 8.15 -3.05
N VAL A 350 -1.34 9.05 -3.45
CA VAL A 350 -0.18 8.70 -4.27
C VAL A 350 1.08 8.88 -3.44
N THR A 351 1.82 7.80 -3.22
CA THR A 351 3.17 7.87 -2.64
C THR A 351 4.15 8.19 -3.76
N VAL A 352 5.01 9.17 -3.51
CA VAL A 352 6.11 9.53 -4.41
C VAL A 352 7.45 9.30 -3.72
N PRO A 353 8.49 8.82 -4.39
CA PRO A 353 9.85 8.86 -3.88
C PRO A 353 10.23 10.32 -3.54
N ALA A 354 10.75 10.57 -2.35
CA ALA A 354 11.04 11.94 -1.91
C ALA A 354 12.52 12.17 -1.62
N VAL A 355 13.11 11.35 -0.76
CA VAL A 355 14.51 11.50 -0.34
C VAL A 355 15.19 10.14 -0.22
N VAL A 356 16.53 10.15 -0.25
CA VAL A 356 17.36 9.02 0.13
C VAL A 356 18.22 9.47 1.32
N VAL A 357 18.02 8.88 2.48
CA VAL A 357 18.75 9.23 3.71
C VAL A 357 19.54 8.02 4.17
N ASP A 358 20.88 8.18 4.25
CA ASP A 358 21.81 7.09 4.59
C ASP A 358 21.67 5.85 3.67
N GLY A 359 21.43 6.08 2.38
CA GLY A 359 21.22 5.03 1.36
C GLY A 359 19.84 4.37 1.39
N VAL A 360 18.89 4.90 2.17
CA VAL A 360 17.55 4.33 2.34
C VAL A 360 16.51 5.29 1.77
N PRO A 361 15.64 4.84 0.85
CA PRO A 361 14.58 5.69 0.31
C PRO A 361 13.48 5.91 1.34
N VAL A 362 12.94 7.12 1.33
CA VAL A 362 11.72 7.49 2.06
C VAL A 362 10.82 8.31 1.14
N GLY A 363 9.53 7.96 1.13
CA GLY A 363 8.51 8.59 0.29
C GLY A 363 7.67 9.64 1.00
N LEU A 364 7.06 10.49 0.20
CA LEU A 364 6.02 11.44 0.60
C LEU A 364 4.67 10.97 0.06
N SER A 365 3.62 11.11 0.85
CA SER A 365 2.23 10.85 0.44
C SER A 365 1.56 12.15 -0.02
N LEU A 366 0.95 12.09 -1.19
CA LEU A 366 0.02 13.08 -1.72
C LEU A 366 -1.39 12.54 -1.45
N ILE A 367 -2.13 13.14 -0.52
CA ILE A 367 -3.47 12.69 -0.12
C ILE A 367 -4.48 13.70 -0.66
N GLY A 368 -5.52 13.22 -1.35
CA GLY A 368 -6.59 14.05 -1.91
C GLY A 368 -7.93 13.85 -1.21
N ALA A 369 -8.89 14.71 -1.52
CA ALA A 369 -10.28 14.47 -1.20
C ALA A 369 -10.82 13.23 -1.96
N PRO A 370 -11.97 12.66 -1.57
CA PRO A 370 -12.57 11.55 -2.29
C PRO A 370 -12.70 11.85 -3.79
N ASP A 371 -12.42 10.84 -4.62
CA ASP A 371 -12.48 10.89 -6.09
C ASP A 371 -11.40 11.76 -6.79
N GLU A 372 -10.45 12.31 -6.05
CA GLU A 372 -9.34 13.11 -6.61
C GLU A 372 -8.12 12.26 -7.05
N ASP A 373 -8.32 10.99 -7.37
CA ASP A 373 -7.29 10.08 -7.86
C ASP A 373 -6.54 10.61 -9.09
N GLY A 374 -7.29 11.11 -10.06
CA GLY A 374 -6.75 11.61 -11.33
C GLY A 374 -5.82 12.82 -11.15
N PRO A 375 -6.25 13.88 -10.45
CA PRO A 375 -5.40 15.01 -10.09
C PRO A 375 -4.11 14.62 -9.37
N LEU A 376 -4.17 13.73 -8.36
CA LEU A 376 -2.98 13.26 -7.64
C LEU A 376 -1.99 12.51 -8.53
N LEU A 377 -2.49 11.59 -9.36
CA LEU A 377 -1.67 10.84 -10.32
C LEU A 377 -1.03 11.76 -11.35
N ARG A 378 -1.73 12.81 -11.77
CA ARG A 378 -1.19 13.82 -12.67
C ARG A 378 -0.10 14.64 -11.98
N LEU A 379 -0.34 15.13 -10.76
CA LEU A 379 0.64 15.87 -9.99
C LEU A 379 1.93 15.07 -9.79
N ALA A 380 1.81 13.77 -9.44
CA ALA A 380 2.95 12.89 -9.32
C ALA A 380 3.74 12.72 -10.64
N ALA A 381 3.02 12.67 -11.79
CA ALA A 381 3.65 12.49 -13.11
C ALA A 381 4.31 13.76 -13.69
N GLU A 382 3.92 14.93 -13.21
CA GLU A 382 4.48 16.21 -13.65
C GLU A 382 5.69 16.65 -12.81
N ARG A 383 5.96 15.97 -11.68
CA ARG A 383 7.13 16.27 -10.86
C ARG A 383 8.39 15.57 -11.35
N PRO A 384 9.56 16.21 -11.22
CA PRO A 384 10.83 15.52 -11.47
C PRO A 384 10.99 14.37 -10.48
N PRO A 385 11.58 13.24 -10.90
CA PRO A 385 11.90 12.16 -9.98
C PRO A 385 12.86 12.65 -8.88
N ALA A 386 12.70 12.10 -7.68
CA ALA A 386 13.67 12.31 -6.61
C ALA A 386 15.06 11.83 -7.04
N PRO A 387 16.16 12.40 -6.50
CA PRO A 387 17.50 11.91 -6.76
C PRO A 387 17.59 10.42 -6.49
N SER A 388 18.14 9.65 -7.44
CA SER A 388 18.32 8.20 -7.22
C SER A 388 19.48 7.97 -6.25
N ALA A 389 19.43 6.86 -5.49
CA ALA A 389 20.50 6.43 -4.60
C ALA A 389 21.86 6.20 -5.34
N SER A 390 21.84 6.19 -6.67
CA SER A 390 22.99 5.99 -7.56
C SER A 390 23.60 7.29 -8.10
N ASP A 391 23.08 8.47 -7.76
CA ASP A 391 23.68 9.75 -8.17
C ASP A 391 24.74 10.19 -7.13
N PRO A 392 26.05 10.01 -7.42
CA PRO A 392 27.14 10.40 -6.50
C PRO A 392 27.46 11.89 -6.64
N GLY A 393 26.50 12.78 -6.40
CA GLY A 393 26.73 14.19 -6.66
C GLY A 393 25.73 15.19 -6.12
N SER A 394 25.09 14.92 -5.00
CA SER A 394 24.38 15.98 -4.24
C SER A 394 25.05 16.16 -2.89
N PRO A 395 25.34 17.46 -2.50
CA PRO A 395 26.18 17.81 -1.35
C PRO A 395 25.61 17.36 -0.01
#